data_ab4ac4fd72c8173cee73a78d2ead0e75
#
_entry.id   ab4ac4fd72c8173cee73a78d2ead0e75
#
_cell.length_a   1.000
_cell.length_b   1.000
_cell.length_c   1.000
_cell.angle_alpha   90.00
_cell.angle_beta   90.00
_cell.angle_gamma   90.00
#
_symmetry.space_group_name_H-M   'P 1'
#
loop_
_entity.id
_entity.type
_entity.pdbx_description
1 polymer ?
#
loop_
_entity_poly.entity_id
_entity_poly.type
_entity_poly.pdbx_seq_one_letter_code
_entity_poly.pdbx_strand_id
1 'polypeptide(L)'
;ERDIRGADSKTRLEDLYLPYKPKRRTKGQIALEAGLGPLAEALYADPSQVPEQEAAAYVDADKGVADVKAALDGAKYILMERFSEQASLLERLREALRQDGKVVSKLVPGKEEEGAKFRDYFEYAEDLRKVPSHRALAILRGRNEGILSIALELGDPERPASAPHPCEGMIAQAVEIRDQGRPGDRWLAEVVRWTWRVKLLGQLETELLGDLRESAEDEAIRVFASNLKDLLLSAPAGPRVTLALDPGLRTGVKVVVVDATGKLVD
;
A
#
# COMPACT_ATOMS: atom_id res chain seq x y z
N GLU A 1 -0.24 -27.95 -6.02
CA GLU A 1 -1.19 -28.57 -5.06
C GLU A 1 -0.57 -28.70 -3.66
N ARG A 2 0.68 -29.15 -3.53
CA ARG A 2 1.38 -29.31 -2.24
C ARG A 2 1.51 -27.97 -1.50
N ASP A 3 1.88 -26.90 -2.22
CA ASP A 3 2.08 -25.57 -1.64
C ASP A 3 0.75 -24.94 -1.21
N ILE A 4 -0.32 -25.17 -1.98
CA ILE A 4 -1.67 -24.70 -1.63
C ILE A 4 -2.18 -25.37 -0.35
N ARG A 5 -1.95 -26.68 -0.21
CA ARG A 5 -2.33 -27.42 1.01
C ARG A 5 -1.47 -27.08 2.22
N GLY A 6 -0.25 -26.59 1.99
CA GLY A 6 0.68 -26.15 3.04
C GLY A 6 0.58 -24.68 3.41
N ALA A 7 -0.35 -23.91 2.80
CA ALA A 7 -0.52 -22.51 3.12
C ALA A 7 -1.04 -22.35 4.56
N ASP A 8 -0.32 -21.59 5.36
CA ASP A 8 -0.58 -21.32 6.80
C ASP A 8 -1.46 -20.09 7.04
N SER A 9 -1.71 -19.30 5.99
CA SER A 9 -2.51 -18.08 6.06
C SER A 9 -3.36 -17.90 4.80
N LYS A 10 -4.45 -17.12 4.94
CA LYS A 10 -5.31 -16.75 3.82
C LYS A 10 -4.52 -15.97 2.76
N THR A 11 -3.70 -15.02 3.18
CA THR A 11 -2.86 -14.21 2.29
C THR A 11 -1.91 -15.07 1.47
N ARG A 12 -1.25 -16.04 2.11
CA ARG A 12 -0.37 -17.01 1.42
C ARG A 12 -1.12 -17.84 0.40
N LEU A 13 -2.32 -18.30 0.76
CA LEU A 13 -3.19 -19.05 -0.15
C LEU A 13 -3.60 -18.20 -1.36
N GLU A 14 -3.97 -16.94 -1.14
CA GLU A 14 -4.34 -16.01 -2.20
C GLU A 14 -3.16 -15.72 -3.14
N ASP A 15 -1.96 -15.53 -2.62
CA ASP A 15 -0.74 -15.34 -3.42
C ASP A 15 -0.44 -16.56 -4.30
N LEU A 16 -0.55 -17.77 -3.75
CA LEU A 16 -0.34 -19.01 -4.50
C LEU A 16 -1.42 -19.25 -5.57
N TYR A 17 -2.63 -18.76 -5.33
CA TYR A 17 -3.75 -18.88 -6.27
C TYR A 17 -3.73 -17.78 -7.35
N LEU A 18 -3.02 -16.67 -7.12
CA LEU A 18 -3.01 -15.49 -7.99
C LEU A 18 -2.76 -15.81 -9.47
N PRO A 19 -1.80 -16.67 -9.86
CA PRO A 19 -1.56 -17.03 -11.26
C PRO A 19 -2.74 -17.78 -11.92
N TYR A 20 -3.59 -18.41 -11.12
CA TYR A 20 -4.72 -19.24 -11.59
C TYR A 20 -6.06 -18.50 -11.52
N LYS A 21 -6.09 -17.34 -10.85
CA LYS A 21 -7.32 -16.57 -10.67
C LYS A 21 -7.81 -16.02 -12.03
N PRO A 22 -9.10 -16.23 -12.39
CA PRO A 22 -9.67 -15.60 -13.57
C PRO A 22 -9.49 -14.09 -13.51
N LYS A 23 -8.79 -13.53 -14.49
CA LYS A 23 -8.49 -12.11 -14.56
C LYS A 23 -9.42 -11.43 -15.58
N ARG A 24 -9.72 -10.15 -15.32
CA ARG A 24 -10.20 -9.29 -16.40
C ARG A 24 -9.10 -9.16 -17.44
N ARG A 25 -9.45 -8.95 -18.70
CA ARG A 25 -8.50 -8.75 -19.81
C ARG A 25 -7.49 -7.66 -19.44
N THR A 26 -6.26 -8.08 -19.12
CA THR A 26 -5.17 -7.18 -18.70
C THR A 26 -4.36 -6.71 -19.91
N LYS A 27 -3.53 -5.68 -19.72
CA LYS A 27 -2.61 -5.22 -20.77
C LYS A 27 -1.60 -6.31 -21.18
N GLY A 28 -1.11 -7.12 -20.22
CA GLY A 28 -0.24 -8.25 -20.51
C GLY A 28 -0.95 -9.33 -21.30
N GLN A 29 -2.22 -9.62 -20.98
CA GLN A 29 -3.00 -10.58 -21.75
C GLN A 29 -3.29 -10.08 -23.18
N ILE A 30 -3.61 -8.78 -23.36
CA ILE A 30 -3.77 -8.18 -24.69
C ILE A 30 -2.46 -8.30 -25.48
N ALA A 31 -1.31 -8.06 -24.85
CA ALA A 31 -0.01 -8.21 -25.49
C ALA A 31 0.31 -9.67 -25.87
N LEU A 32 -0.09 -10.64 -25.03
CA LEU A 32 0.03 -12.07 -25.37
C LEU A 32 -0.85 -12.45 -26.56
N GLU A 33 -2.09 -11.97 -26.62
CA GLU A 33 -3.01 -12.16 -27.75
C GLU A 33 -2.48 -11.53 -29.03
N ALA A 34 -1.77 -10.39 -28.91
CA ALA A 34 -1.07 -9.74 -30.05
C ALA A 34 0.19 -10.49 -30.52
N GLY A 35 0.60 -11.56 -29.80
CA GLY A 35 1.75 -12.37 -30.19
C GLY A 35 3.09 -11.87 -29.65
N LEU A 36 3.12 -11.00 -28.64
CA LEU A 36 4.35 -10.44 -28.07
C LEU A 36 5.03 -11.32 -27.02
N GLY A 37 4.46 -12.50 -26.70
CA GLY A 37 5.06 -13.46 -25.77
C GLY A 37 6.50 -13.85 -26.11
N PRO A 38 6.79 -14.30 -27.36
CA PRO A 38 8.14 -14.66 -27.77
C PRO A 38 9.16 -13.50 -27.68
N LEU A 39 8.75 -12.26 -27.95
CA LEU A 39 9.60 -11.07 -27.77
C LEU A 39 9.97 -10.88 -26.29
N ALA A 40 8.97 -10.98 -25.39
CA ALA A 40 9.19 -10.85 -23.97
C ALA A 40 10.17 -11.93 -23.45
N GLU A 41 10.00 -13.17 -23.87
CA GLU A 41 10.88 -14.28 -23.49
C GLU A 41 12.30 -14.12 -24.06
N ALA A 42 12.46 -13.72 -25.34
CA ALA A 42 13.75 -13.54 -25.97
C ALA A 42 14.58 -12.45 -25.24
N LEU A 43 14.00 -11.28 -25.01
CA LEU A 43 14.67 -10.18 -24.32
C LEU A 43 14.99 -10.49 -22.85
N TYR A 44 14.17 -11.31 -22.19
CA TYR A 44 14.43 -11.73 -20.82
C TYR A 44 15.52 -12.79 -20.73
N ALA A 45 15.53 -13.76 -21.67
CA ALA A 45 16.49 -14.85 -21.70
C ALA A 45 17.89 -14.39 -22.14
N ASP A 46 17.97 -13.46 -23.10
CA ASP A 46 19.22 -12.96 -23.64
C ASP A 46 19.26 -11.43 -23.68
N PRO A 47 19.69 -10.79 -22.60
CA PRO A 47 19.84 -9.33 -22.53
C PRO A 47 20.97 -8.75 -23.41
N SER A 48 21.75 -9.56 -24.13
CA SER A 48 22.71 -9.06 -25.10
C SER A 48 22.07 -8.57 -26.42
N GLN A 49 20.82 -8.93 -26.64
CA GLN A 49 20.01 -8.45 -27.76
C GLN A 49 19.66 -6.96 -27.59
N VAL A 50 19.55 -6.27 -28.76
CA VAL A 50 19.11 -4.87 -28.79
C VAL A 50 17.58 -4.85 -28.82
N PRO A 51 16.90 -4.37 -27.79
CA PRO A 51 15.42 -4.47 -27.67
C PRO A 51 14.66 -3.90 -28.85
N GLU A 52 15.12 -2.76 -29.40
CA GLU A 52 14.47 -2.08 -30.51
C GLU A 52 14.60 -2.87 -31.83
N GLN A 53 15.71 -3.58 -32.02
CA GLN A 53 15.91 -4.41 -33.19
C GLN A 53 15.04 -5.65 -33.15
N GLU A 54 14.99 -6.32 -32.00
CA GLU A 54 14.13 -7.49 -31.81
C GLU A 54 12.65 -7.13 -31.93
N ALA A 55 12.22 -6.03 -31.34
CA ALA A 55 10.86 -5.57 -31.38
C ALA A 55 10.34 -5.18 -32.76
N ALA A 56 11.23 -4.77 -33.66
CA ALA A 56 10.86 -4.38 -35.03
C ALA A 56 10.15 -5.49 -35.82
N ALA A 57 10.49 -6.77 -35.56
CA ALA A 57 9.85 -7.93 -36.18
C ALA A 57 8.42 -8.20 -35.71
N TYR A 58 8.00 -7.55 -34.60
CA TYR A 58 6.69 -7.75 -33.97
C TYR A 58 5.72 -6.60 -34.20
N VAL A 59 6.11 -5.59 -35.02
CA VAL A 59 5.21 -4.49 -35.38
C VAL A 59 4.14 -5.02 -36.34
N ASP A 60 2.89 -4.91 -35.93
CA ASP A 60 1.72 -5.39 -36.65
C ASP A 60 0.49 -4.54 -36.27
N ALA A 61 0.15 -3.60 -37.13
CA ALA A 61 -0.97 -2.69 -36.90
C ALA A 61 -2.34 -3.40 -36.79
N ASP A 62 -2.51 -4.53 -37.49
CA ASP A 62 -3.74 -5.31 -37.45
C ASP A 62 -3.94 -6.00 -36.10
N LYS A 63 -2.87 -6.26 -35.38
CA LYS A 63 -2.88 -6.78 -33.99
C LYS A 63 -2.79 -5.69 -32.93
N GLY A 64 -2.85 -4.42 -33.34
CA GLY A 64 -2.77 -3.28 -32.40
C GLY A 64 -1.35 -2.92 -31.95
N VAL A 65 -0.32 -3.44 -32.59
CA VAL A 65 1.10 -3.15 -32.32
C VAL A 65 1.59 -2.17 -33.39
N ALA A 66 1.34 -0.88 -33.16
CA ALA A 66 1.54 0.17 -34.17
C ALA A 66 3.01 0.46 -34.48
N ASP A 67 3.90 0.29 -33.51
CA ASP A 67 5.32 0.63 -33.60
C ASP A 67 6.19 -0.21 -32.66
N VAL A 68 7.51 -0.05 -32.76
CA VAL A 68 8.51 -0.70 -31.90
C VAL A 68 8.29 -0.42 -30.42
N LYS A 69 7.87 0.81 -30.10
CA LYS A 69 7.58 1.18 -28.71
C LYS A 69 6.39 0.40 -28.17
N ALA A 70 5.32 0.28 -28.94
CA ALA A 70 4.14 -0.51 -28.59
C ALA A 70 4.48 -1.98 -28.38
N ALA A 71 5.35 -2.56 -29.21
CA ALA A 71 5.86 -3.92 -29.05
C ALA A 71 6.64 -4.09 -27.73
N LEU A 72 7.57 -3.18 -27.44
CA LEU A 72 8.36 -3.20 -26.20
C LEU A 72 7.51 -2.96 -24.96
N ASP A 73 6.54 -2.05 -25.01
CA ASP A 73 5.61 -1.82 -23.90
C ASP A 73 4.71 -3.04 -23.66
N GLY A 74 4.26 -3.71 -24.71
CA GLY A 74 3.52 -4.97 -24.61
C GLY A 74 4.34 -6.08 -23.96
N ALA A 75 5.58 -6.30 -24.43
CA ALA A 75 6.51 -7.27 -23.84
C ALA A 75 6.77 -6.96 -22.34
N LYS A 76 6.92 -5.66 -22.01
CA LYS A 76 7.07 -5.18 -20.65
C LYS A 76 5.86 -5.54 -19.76
N TYR A 77 4.63 -5.35 -20.25
CA TYR A 77 3.42 -5.73 -19.52
C TYR A 77 3.35 -7.23 -19.26
N ILE A 78 3.78 -8.08 -20.19
CA ILE A 78 3.82 -9.53 -20.01
C ILE A 78 4.76 -9.91 -18.86
N LEU A 79 6.01 -9.42 -18.90
CA LEU A 79 6.99 -9.72 -17.85
C LEU A 79 6.59 -9.14 -16.50
N MET A 80 6.07 -7.91 -16.48
CA MET A 80 5.58 -7.25 -15.27
C MET A 80 4.49 -8.07 -14.57
N GLU A 81 3.52 -8.60 -15.31
CA GLU A 81 2.48 -9.46 -14.75
C GLU A 81 3.06 -10.75 -14.21
N ARG A 82 3.90 -11.42 -14.99
CA ARG A 82 4.58 -12.65 -14.57
C ARG A 82 5.39 -12.48 -13.29
N PHE A 83 6.15 -11.38 -13.17
CA PHE A 83 6.96 -11.13 -11.98
C PHE A 83 6.09 -10.79 -10.76
N SER A 84 5.04 -9.99 -10.96
CA SER A 84 4.14 -9.61 -9.88
C SER A 84 3.30 -10.75 -9.30
N GLU A 85 3.23 -11.89 -9.95
CA GLU A 85 2.46 -13.07 -9.52
C GLU A 85 3.30 -14.14 -8.82
N GLN A 86 4.59 -13.87 -8.60
CA GLN A 86 5.45 -14.79 -7.87
C GLN A 86 5.16 -14.72 -6.36
N ALA A 87 4.50 -15.73 -5.81
CA ALA A 87 4.11 -15.79 -4.41
C ALA A 87 5.28 -15.61 -3.43
N SER A 88 6.45 -16.19 -3.75
CA SER A 88 7.67 -16.03 -2.94
C SER A 88 8.23 -14.61 -2.95
N LEU A 89 8.11 -13.91 -4.08
CA LEU A 89 8.50 -12.51 -4.17
C LEU A 89 7.55 -11.61 -3.37
N LEU A 90 6.24 -11.82 -3.51
CA LEU A 90 5.21 -11.10 -2.74
C LEU A 90 5.45 -11.24 -1.24
N GLU A 91 5.67 -12.46 -0.77
CA GLU A 91 5.97 -12.75 0.64
C GLU A 91 7.21 -12.01 1.14
N ARG A 92 8.31 -12.06 0.39
CA ARG A 92 9.56 -11.36 0.74
C ARG A 92 9.40 -9.85 0.79
N LEU A 93 8.71 -9.25 -0.17
CA LEU A 93 8.45 -7.81 -0.21
C LEU A 93 7.54 -7.38 0.95
N ARG A 94 6.49 -8.14 1.22
CA ARG A 94 5.57 -7.93 2.35
C ARG A 94 6.29 -7.96 3.67
N GLU A 95 7.13 -8.99 3.88
CA GLU A 95 7.89 -9.13 5.12
C GLU A 95 8.90 -7.98 5.30
N ALA A 96 9.63 -7.60 4.26
CA ALA A 96 10.54 -6.46 4.31
C ALA A 96 9.82 -5.15 4.67
N LEU A 97 8.66 -4.89 4.06
CA LEU A 97 7.85 -3.71 4.37
C LEU A 97 7.25 -3.77 5.79
N ARG A 98 6.86 -4.95 6.27
CA ARG A 98 6.37 -5.12 7.65
C ARG A 98 7.48 -4.86 8.66
N GLN A 99 8.69 -5.36 8.41
CA GLN A 99 9.80 -5.27 9.38
C GLN A 99 10.45 -3.89 9.40
N ASP A 100 10.77 -3.36 8.22
CA ASP A 100 11.63 -2.18 8.06
C ASP A 100 10.92 -1.02 7.35
N GLY A 101 9.65 -1.21 6.98
CA GLY A 101 8.86 -0.18 6.33
C GLY A 101 8.45 0.93 7.28
N LYS A 102 8.32 2.14 6.73
CA LYS A 102 7.84 3.33 7.43
C LYS A 102 6.54 3.82 6.83
N VAL A 103 5.61 4.19 7.69
CA VAL A 103 4.44 4.99 7.29
C VAL A 103 4.91 6.43 7.17
N VAL A 104 4.81 6.99 5.97
CA VAL A 104 5.15 8.38 5.68
C VAL A 104 3.86 9.13 5.38
N SER A 105 3.65 10.25 6.06
CA SER A 105 2.51 11.13 5.83
C SER A 105 3.01 12.52 5.45
N LYS A 106 2.40 13.09 4.41
CA LYS A 106 2.69 14.45 3.93
C LYS A 106 1.39 15.21 3.70
N LEU A 107 1.44 16.51 3.92
CA LEU A 107 0.35 17.41 3.59
C LEU A 107 0.06 17.41 2.08
N VAL A 108 -1.20 17.34 1.71
CA VAL A 108 -1.63 17.62 0.33
C VAL A 108 -1.49 19.12 0.07
N PRO A 109 -0.79 19.55 -1.01
CA PRO A 109 -0.57 20.96 -1.29
C PRO A 109 -1.87 21.79 -1.28
N GLY A 110 -1.85 22.94 -0.62
CA GLY A 110 -3.00 23.85 -0.52
C GLY A 110 -4.03 23.48 0.56
N LYS A 111 -3.74 22.51 1.44
CA LYS A 111 -4.64 22.08 2.51
C LYS A 111 -4.19 22.48 3.92
N GLU A 112 -3.28 23.45 4.04
CA GLU A 112 -2.66 23.86 5.32
C GLU A 112 -3.69 24.36 6.34
N GLU A 113 -4.62 25.23 5.91
CA GLU A 113 -5.63 25.82 6.80
C GLU A 113 -6.73 24.81 7.16
N GLU A 114 -7.25 24.09 6.15
CA GLU A 114 -8.27 23.07 6.34
C GLU A 114 -7.76 21.91 7.20
N GLY A 115 -6.47 21.60 7.05
CA GLY A 115 -5.79 20.50 7.74
C GLY A 115 -5.20 20.84 9.10
N ALA A 116 -5.43 22.00 9.67
CA ALA A 116 -4.77 22.47 10.91
C ALA A 116 -4.81 21.45 12.07
N LYS A 117 -5.87 20.66 12.19
CA LYS A 117 -6.01 19.57 13.19
C LYS A 117 -5.07 18.38 12.98
N PHE A 118 -4.47 18.25 11.78
CA PHE A 118 -3.52 17.20 11.41
C PHE A 118 -2.08 17.72 11.31
N ARG A 119 -1.78 18.90 11.81
CA ARG A 119 -0.47 19.57 11.64
C ARG A 119 0.70 18.69 12.04
N ASP A 120 0.56 17.89 13.10
CA ASP A 120 1.60 16.98 13.58
C ASP A 120 1.97 15.86 12.58
N TYR A 121 1.16 15.69 11.53
CA TYR A 121 1.31 14.65 10.51
C TYR A 121 1.59 15.23 9.12
N PHE A 122 1.86 16.53 9.00
CA PHE A 122 2.17 17.17 7.71
C PHE A 122 3.51 16.73 7.14
N GLU A 123 4.46 16.42 8.01
CA GLU A 123 5.75 15.79 7.72
C GLU A 123 6.01 14.74 8.80
N TYR A 124 5.59 13.53 8.54
CA TYR A 124 5.65 12.47 9.54
C TYR A 124 6.18 11.18 8.92
N ALA A 125 7.07 10.50 9.64
CA ALA A 125 7.56 9.18 9.28
C ALA A 125 7.79 8.36 10.55
N GLU A 126 7.23 7.15 10.61
CA GLU A 126 7.42 6.22 11.73
C GLU A 126 7.42 4.79 11.23
N ASP A 127 8.17 3.90 11.90
CA ASP A 127 8.24 2.48 11.56
C ASP A 127 6.83 1.87 11.63
N LEU A 128 6.40 1.17 10.57
CA LEU A 128 5.06 0.59 10.46
C LEU A 128 4.65 -0.23 11.70
N ARG A 129 5.60 -0.97 12.27
CA ARG A 129 5.38 -1.81 13.46
C ARG A 129 5.25 -1.05 14.77
N LYS A 130 5.66 0.21 14.80
CA LYS A 130 5.73 1.01 16.03
C LYS A 130 4.69 2.12 16.07
N VAL A 131 3.97 2.36 14.97
CA VAL A 131 2.95 3.41 14.93
C VAL A 131 1.88 3.16 15.98
N PRO A 132 1.69 4.06 16.97
CA PRO A 132 0.64 3.91 17.95
C PRO A 132 -0.74 3.98 17.31
N SER A 133 -1.70 3.20 17.81
CA SER A 133 -3.05 3.08 17.26
C SER A 133 -3.75 4.44 17.07
N HIS A 134 -3.65 5.35 18.03
CA HIS A 134 -4.25 6.67 17.93
C HIS A 134 -3.63 7.53 16.83
N ARG A 135 -2.32 7.41 16.54
CA ARG A 135 -1.65 8.09 15.45
C ARG A 135 -2.02 7.47 14.10
N ALA A 136 -2.02 6.15 14.01
CA ALA A 136 -2.47 5.44 12.82
C ALA A 136 -3.87 5.88 12.40
N LEU A 137 -4.82 5.89 13.34
CA LEU A 137 -6.20 6.34 13.07
C LEU A 137 -6.27 7.82 12.69
N ALA A 138 -5.47 8.69 13.31
CA ALA A 138 -5.43 10.12 12.97
C ALA A 138 -4.90 10.34 11.54
N ILE A 139 -3.81 9.66 11.15
CA ILE A 139 -3.20 9.74 9.81
C ILE A 139 -4.18 9.21 8.76
N LEU A 140 -4.78 8.03 9.00
CA LEU A 140 -5.75 7.43 8.10
C LEU A 140 -7.00 8.30 7.93
N ARG A 141 -7.45 8.95 8.99
CA ARG A 141 -8.52 9.93 8.93
C ARG A 141 -8.13 11.15 8.10
N GLY A 142 -6.92 11.70 8.30
CA GLY A 142 -6.41 12.81 7.49
C GLY A 142 -6.35 12.48 6.00
N ARG A 143 -5.99 11.23 5.64
CA ARG A 143 -6.05 10.73 4.26
C ARG A 143 -7.49 10.68 3.74
N ASN A 144 -8.42 10.14 4.52
CA ASN A 144 -9.82 10.04 4.11
C ASN A 144 -10.49 11.40 3.94
N GLU A 145 -10.06 12.41 4.69
CA GLU A 145 -10.49 13.81 4.55
C GLU A 145 -9.76 14.55 3.40
N GLY A 146 -8.82 13.90 2.70
CA GLY A 146 -8.08 14.49 1.58
C GLY A 146 -7.04 15.54 2.00
N ILE A 147 -6.65 15.53 3.26
CA ILE A 147 -5.65 16.47 3.84
C ILE A 147 -4.24 15.89 3.77
N LEU A 148 -4.10 14.60 4.03
CA LEU A 148 -2.82 13.91 4.05
C LEU A 148 -2.70 12.92 2.89
N SER A 149 -1.52 12.86 2.30
CA SER A 149 -1.08 11.72 1.47
C SER A 149 -0.28 10.77 2.33
N ILE A 150 -0.51 9.46 2.16
CA ILE A 150 0.19 8.42 2.91
C ILE A 150 0.90 7.50 1.93
N ALA A 151 2.12 7.13 2.26
CA ALA A 151 2.91 6.14 1.53
C ALA A 151 3.60 5.18 2.50
N LEU A 152 3.90 3.97 2.02
CA LEU A 152 4.83 3.06 2.68
C LEU A 152 6.19 3.15 2.00
N GLU A 153 7.20 3.52 2.77
CA GLU A 153 8.58 3.62 2.30
C GLU A 153 9.46 2.57 2.96
N LEU A 154 10.36 1.98 2.19
CA LEU A 154 11.43 1.12 2.68
C LEU A 154 12.76 1.84 2.48
N GLY A 155 13.56 1.93 3.55
CA GLY A 155 14.83 2.66 3.56
C GLY A 155 14.64 4.14 3.91
N ASP A 156 15.37 5.04 3.22
CA ASP A 156 15.33 6.48 3.47
C ASP A 156 14.07 7.11 2.85
N PRO A 157 13.16 7.70 3.66
CA PRO A 157 11.97 8.37 3.16
C PRO A 157 12.27 9.62 2.31
N GLU A 158 13.46 10.21 2.48
CA GLU A 158 13.89 11.40 1.73
C GLU A 158 14.70 11.05 0.48
N ARG A 159 14.77 9.76 0.13
CA ARG A 159 15.45 9.30 -1.08
C ARG A 159 14.90 10.03 -2.31
N PRO A 160 15.78 10.53 -3.22
CA PRO A 160 15.34 11.14 -4.45
C PRO A 160 14.40 10.22 -5.26
N ALA A 161 13.31 10.76 -5.80
CA ALA A 161 12.34 9.98 -6.58
C ALA A 161 12.94 9.29 -7.81
N SER A 162 14.09 9.78 -8.29
CA SER A 162 14.86 9.19 -9.39
C SER A 162 15.69 7.97 -8.98
N ALA A 163 16.00 7.82 -7.68
CA ALA A 163 16.77 6.69 -7.19
C ALA A 163 15.92 5.41 -7.16
N PRO A 164 16.53 4.23 -7.43
CA PRO A 164 15.83 2.95 -7.35
C PRO A 164 15.27 2.70 -5.95
N HIS A 165 14.07 2.18 -5.86
CA HIS A 165 13.48 1.77 -4.60
C HIS A 165 14.13 0.46 -4.13
N PRO A 166 14.39 0.23 -2.81
CA PRO A 166 14.95 -1.03 -2.33
C PRO A 166 14.18 -2.26 -2.79
N CYS A 167 12.84 -2.17 -2.89
CA CYS A 167 12.01 -3.24 -3.42
C CYS A 167 12.29 -3.55 -4.89
N GLU A 168 12.73 -2.56 -5.70
CA GLU A 168 13.15 -2.81 -7.09
C GLU A 168 14.40 -3.73 -7.11
N GLY A 169 15.34 -3.53 -6.18
CA GLY A 169 16.50 -4.41 -6.00
C GLY A 169 16.11 -5.83 -5.58
N MET A 170 15.12 -5.97 -4.69
CA MET A 170 14.61 -7.28 -4.29
C MET A 170 13.90 -8.00 -5.45
N ILE A 171 13.15 -7.27 -6.28
CA ILE A 171 12.52 -7.82 -7.48
C ILE A 171 13.60 -8.28 -8.46
N ALA A 172 14.56 -7.40 -8.79
CA ALA A 172 15.66 -7.71 -9.71
C ALA A 172 16.42 -8.97 -9.30
N GLN A 173 16.70 -9.12 -7.98
CA GLN A 173 17.33 -10.32 -7.42
C GLN A 173 16.46 -11.57 -7.60
N ALA A 174 15.15 -11.46 -7.34
CA ALA A 174 14.24 -12.60 -7.41
C ALA A 174 14.03 -13.12 -8.85
N VAL A 175 14.12 -12.20 -9.84
CA VAL A 175 13.98 -12.54 -11.25
C VAL A 175 15.33 -12.56 -11.97
N GLU A 176 16.44 -12.62 -11.25
CA GLU A 176 17.81 -12.77 -11.76
C GLU A 176 18.24 -11.71 -12.78
N ILE A 177 17.62 -10.52 -12.78
CA ILE A 177 18.00 -9.38 -13.61
C ILE A 177 19.17 -8.63 -12.96
N ARG A 178 20.26 -8.46 -13.71
CA ARG A 178 21.47 -7.74 -13.28
C ARG A 178 21.92 -6.82 -14.39
N ASP A 179 22.25 -5.58 -14.06
CA ASP A 179 22.88 -4.65 -14.99
C ASP A 179 24.36 -5.04 -15.16
N GLN A 180 24.73 -5.43 -16.38
CA GLN A 180 26.09 -5.80 -16.78
C GLN A 180 26.57 -4.94 -17.96
N GLY A 181 25.85 -3.85 -18.28
CA GLY A 181 26.15 -2.97 -19.41
C GLY A 181 25.74 -3.55 -20.78
N ARG A 182 24.86 -4.55 -20.82
CA ARG A 182 24.33 -5.15 -22.06
C ARG A 182 23.22 -4.26 -22.64
N PRO A 183 22.94 -4.33 -23.93
CA PRO A 183 21.91 -3.51 -24.58
C PRO A 183 20.51 -3.63 -23.94
N GLY A 184 20.10 -4.84 -23.55
CA GLY A 184 18.80 -5.13 -22.94
C GLY A 184 18.68 -4.76 -21.46
N ASP A 185 19.79 -4.54 -20.75
CA ASP A 185 19.78 -4.36 -19.30
C ASP A 185 18.95 -3.14 -18.86
N ARG A 186 19.05 -2.03 -19.59
CA ARG A 186 18.26 -0.83 -19.32
C ARG A 186 16.77 -1.06 -19.45
N TRP A 187 16.33 -1.79 -20.46
CA TRP A 187 14.94 -2.15 -20.69
C TRP A 187 14.42 -3.09 -19.58
N LEU A 188 15.21 -4.09 -19.19
CA LEU A 188 14.88 -5.00 -18.10
C LEU A 188 14.81 -4.27 -16.74
N ALA A 189 15.70 -3.32 -16.49
CA ALA A 189 15.63 -2.47 -15.29
C ALA A 189 14.32 -1.65 -15.26
N GLU A 190 13.84 -1.21 -16.42
CA GLU A 190 12.55 -0.55 -16.53
C GLU A 190 11.37 -1.52 -16.26
N VAL A 191 11.44 -2.77 -16.71
CA VAL A 191 10.45 -3.82 -16.36
C VAL A 191 10.38 -4.01 -14.85
N VAL A 192 11.52 -4.11 -14.17
CA VAL A 192 11.60 -4.22 -12.70
C VAL A 192 10.94 -3.02 -12.02
N ARG A 193 11.29 -1.80 -12.47
CA ARG A 193 10.71 -0.56 -11.95
C ARG A 193 9.20 -0.52 -12.10
N TRP A 194 8.68 -0.93 -13.27
CA TRP A 194 7.24 -0.97 -13.52
C TRP A 194 6.54 -2.06 -12.70
N THR A 195 7.18 -3.22 -12.51
CA THR A 195 6.67 -4.27 -11.63
C THR A 195 6.43 -3.72 -10.23
N TRP A 196 7.39 -2.96 -9.69
CA TRP A 196 7.22 -2.31 -8.41
C TRP A 196 6.14 -1.23 -8.45
N ARG A 197 6.35 -0.18 -9.23
CA ARG A 197 5.56 1.06 -9.18
C ARG A 197 4.14 0.92 -9.68
N VAL A 198 3.92 0.06 -10.68
CA VAL A 198 2.60 -0.06 -11.34
C VAL A 198 1.75 -1.18 -10.74
N LYS A 199 2.39 -2.27 -10.27
CA LYS A 199 1.67 -3.45 -9.77
C LYS A 199 1.78 -3.62 -8.26
N LEU A 200 2.99 -3.73 -7.73
CA LEU A 200 3.19 -4.24 -6.38
C LEU A 200 3.05 -3.17 -5.31
N LEU A 201 3.48 -1.94 -5.56
CA LEU A 201 3.41 -0.87 -4.57
C LEU A 201 1.98 -0.65 -4.07
N GLY A 202 1.05 -0.34 -4.96
CA GLY A 202 -0.34 -0.07 -4.56
C GLY A 202 -1.04 -1.27 -3.91
N GLN A 203 -0.70 -2.49 -4.34
CA GLN A 203 -1.23 -3.72 -3.74
C GLN A 203 -0.75 -3.88 -2.30
N LEU A 204 0.57 -3.80 -2.07
CA LEU A 204 1.17 -3.98 -0.75
C LEU A 204 0.84 -2.83 0.20
N GLU A 205 0.79 -1.59 -0.30
CA GLU A 205 0.32 -0.44 0.51
C GLU A 205 -1.12 -0.64 0.98
N THR A 206 -2.00 -1.04 0.08
CA THR A 206 -3.42 -1.26 0.43
C THR A 206 -3.56 -2.35 1.47
N GLU A 207 -2.82 -3.44 1.32
CA GLU A 207 -2.81 -4.57 2.26
C GLU A 207 -2.28 -4.13 3.62
N LEU A 208 -1.05 -3.61 3.69
CA LEU A 208 -0.35 -3.33 4.94
C LEU A 208 -0.97 -2.14 5.71
N LEU A 209 -1.44 -1.11 5.01
CA LEU A 209 -2.21 -0.03 5.65
C LEU A 209 -3.59 -0.50 6.10
N GLY A 210 -4.16 -1.50 5.43
CA GLY A 210 -5.38 -2.19 5.87
C GLY A 210 -5.16 -2.94 7.17
N ASP A 211 -4.09 -3.74 7.27
CA ASP A 211 -3.69 -4.46 8.49
C ASP A 211 -3.43 -3.48 9.66
N LEU A 212 -2.73 -2.37 9.38
CA LEU A 212 -2.48 -1.32 10.36
C LEU A 212 -3.79 -0.70 10.88
N ARG A 213 -4.73 -0.43 9.98
CA ARG A 213 -6.03 0.13 10.34
C ARG A 213 -6.81 -0.82 11.24
N GLU A 214 -6.93 -2.08 10.85
CA GLU A 214 -7.68 -3.11 11.59
C GLU A 214 -7.10 -3.28 13.00
N SER A 215 -5.79 -3.42 13.11
CA SER A 215 -5.11 -3.51 14.40
C SER A 215 -5.32 -2.26 15.28
N ALA A 216 -5.29 -1.07 14.66
CA ALA A 216 -5.49 0.19 15.38
C ALA A 216 -6.95 0.38 15.85
N GLU A 217 -7.92 -0.04 15.03
CA GLU A 217 -9.35 -0.03 15.39
C GLU A 217 -9.64 -1.00 16.56
N ASP A 218 -9.09 -2.21 16.53
CA ASP A 218 -9.24 -3.21 17.59
C ASP A 218 -8.66 -2.72 18.91
N GLU A 219 -7.48 -2.09 18.88
CA GLU A 219 -6.88 -1.51 20.09
C GLU A 219 -7.70 -0.34 20.62
N ALA A 220 -8.20 0.54 19.74
CA ALA A 220 -9.05 1.66 20.14
C ALA A 220 -10.34 1.17 20.81
N ILE A 221 -10.98 0.13 20.28
CA ILE A 221 -12.17 -0.49 20.88
C ILE A 221 -11.84 -1.07 22.26
N ARG A 222 -10.70 -1.76 22.39
CA ARG A 222 -10.26 -2.34 23.67
C ARG A 222 -10.03 -1.27 24.74
N VAL A 223 -9.32 -0.19 24.37
CA VAL A 223 -9.06 0.94 25.27
C VAL A 223 -10.38 1.63 25.65
N PHE A 224 -11.27 1.85 24.69
CA PHE A 224 -12.59 2.43 24.96
C PHE A 224 -13.40 1.56 25.93
N ALA A 225 -13.44 0.25 25.71
CA ALA A 225 -14.16 -0.69 26.57
C ALA A 225 -13.61 -0.68 27.99
N SER A 226 -12.28 -0.64 28.15
CA SER A 226 -11.64 -0.53 29.48
C SER A 226 -12.00 0.77 30.16
N ASN A 227 -11.88 1.91 29.49
CA ASN A 227 -12.20 3.22 30.03
C ASN A 227 -13.68 3.32 30.43
N LEU A 228 -14.58 2.78 29.60
CA LEU A 228 -16.02 2.75 29.89
C LEU A 228 -16.33 1.89 31.14
N LYS A 229 -15.68 0.72 31.22
CA LYS A 229 -15.80 -0.14 32.39
C LYS A 229 -15.34 0.58 33.67
N ASP A 230 -14.18 1.24 33.64
CA ASP A 230 -13.64 1.96 34.77
C ASP A 230 -14.56 3.12 35.19
N LEU A 231 -15.13 3.83 34.20
CA LEU A 231 -16.10 4.89 34.44
C LEU A 231 -17.38 4.36 35.09
N LEU A 232 -17.97 3.28 34.56
CA LEU A 232 -19.20 2.67 35.08
C LEU A 232 -19.02 2.04 36.45
N LEU A 233 -17.84 1.57 36.78
CA LEU A 233 -17.49 0.97 38.06
C LEU A 233 -16.94 2.00 39.09
N SER A 234 -16.85 3.28 38.72
CA SER A 234 -16.41 4.35 39.60
C SER A 234 -17.40 4.49 40.79
N ALA A 235 -16.88 4.91 41.94
CA ALA A 235 -17.71 5.12 43.09
C ALA A 235 -18.84 6.12 42.80
N PRO A 236 -20.09 5.83 43.15
CA PRO A 236 -21.20 6.76 42.91
C PRO A 236 -21.00 8.07 43.67
N ALA A 237 -21.36 9.17 43.03
CA ALA A 237 -21.26 10.50 43.66
C ALA A 237 -22.13 10.66 44.92
N GLY A 238 -23.05 9.71 45.15
CA GLY A 238 -24.03 9.74 46.22
C GLY A 238 -25.24 10.63 45.89
N PRO A 239 -26.23 10.72 46.81
CA PRO A 239 -27.45 11.48 46.60
C PRO A 239 -27.18 12.99 46.72
N ARG A 240 -26.66 13.60 45.67
CA ARG A 240 -26.32 15.03 45.62
C ARG A 240 -26.91 15.66 44.37
N VAL A 241 -27.31 16.92 44.48
CA VAL A 241 -27.61 17.74 43.31
C VAL A 241 -26.28 17.94 42.54
N THR A 242 -26.26 17.58 41.26
CA THR A 242 -25.04 17.60 40.43
C THR A 242 -25.27 18.47 39.22
N LEU A 243 -24.38 19.43 39.00
CA LEU A 243 -24.26 20.20 37.78
C LEU A 243 -23.19 19.50 36.91
N ALA A 244 -23.60 18.99 35.75
CA ALA A 244 -22.68 18.40 34.75
C ALA A 244 -22.43 19.37 33.61
N LEU A 245 -21.17 19.47 33.17
CA LEU A 245 -20.73 20.34 32.11
C LEU A 245 -20.00 19.50 31.05
N ASP A 246 -20.44 19.58 29.79
CA ASP A 246 -19.79 18.94 28.62
C ASP A 246 -19.35 20.03 27.63
N PRO A 247 -18.10 20.50 27.72
CA PRO A 247 -17.59 21.57 26.84
C PRO A 247 -17.38 21.08 25.42
N GLY A 248 -18.13 21.62 24.48
CA GLY A 248 -17.91 21.43 23.05
C GLY A 248 -16.84 22.37 22.50
N LEU A 249 -15.99 21.85 21.60
CA LEU A 249 -14.89 22.65 21.00
C LEU A 249 -15.37 23.84 20.17
N ARG A 250 -16.58 23.82 19.60
CA ARG A 250 -17.13 24.85 18.70
C ARG A 250 -18.55 25.29 19.05
N THR A 251 -19.29 24.51 19.81
CA THR A 251 -20.75 24.65 19.98
C THR A 251 -21.16 25.12 21.38
N GLY A 252 -20.22 25.60 22.16
CA GLY A 252 -20.47 26.00 23.56
C GLY A 252 -20.45 24.80 24.53
N VAL A 253 -21.00 24.99 25.70
CA VAL A 253 -21.02 24.00 26.80
C VAL A 253 -22.44 23.48 26.95
N LYS A 254 -22.62 22.16 26.93
CA LYS A 254 -23.87 21.55 27.39
C LYS A 254 -23.87 21.54 28.91
N VAL A 255 -24.94 21.99 29.48
CA VAL A 255 -25.13 22.08 30.95
C VAL A 255 -26.33 21.27 31.32
N VAL A 256 -26.21 20.43 32.34
CA VAL A 256 -27.31 19.59 32.85
C VAL A 256 -27.29 19.62 34.36
N VAL A 257 -28.45 19.77 34.97
CA VAL A 257 -28.63 19.66 36.42
C VAL A 257 -29.47 18.45 36.73
N VAL A 258 -28.98 17.60 37.63
CA VAL A 258 -29.71 16.45 38.15
C VAL A 258 -29.90 16.60 39.67
N ASP A 259 -31.05 16.16 40.17
CA ASP A 259 -31.33 16.16 41.61
C ASP A 259 -30.64 15.00 42.33
N ALA A 260 -30.83 14.90 43.64
CA ALA A 260 -30.23 13.85 44.47
C ALA A 260 -30.70 12.42 44.12
N THR A 261 -31.73 12.27 43.31
CA THR A 261 -32.22 10.97 42.83
C THR A 261 -31.75 10.62 41.44
N GLY A 262 -30.96 11.51 40.76
CA GLY A 262 -30.53 11.38 39.40
C GLY A 262 -31.56 11.85 38.36
N LYS A 263 -32.68 12.46 38.78
CA LYS A 263 -33.69 13.01 37.88
C LYS A 263 -33.19 14.31 37.26
N LEU A 264 -33.36 14.44 35.96
CA LEU A 264 -33.08 15.69 35.22
C LEU A 264 -33.99 16.81 35.75
N VAL A 265 -33.42 17.94 36.13
CA VAL A 265 -34.11 19.13 36.62
C VAL A 265 -34.08 20.24 35.59
N ASP A 266 -32.90 20.46 34.92
CA ASP A 266 -32.69 21.45 33.89
C ASP A 266 -31.53 21.05 33.00
#